data_5b1299ad7edee67e31a1d24c0d352de8
#
_entry.id   5b1299ad7edee67e31a1d24c0d352de8
#
_cell.length_a   1.000
_cell.length_b   1.000
_cell.length_c   1.000
_cell.angle_alpha   90.00
_cell.angle_beta   90.00
_cell.angle_gamma   90.00
#
_symmetry.space_group_name_H-M   'P 1'
#
loop_
_entity.id
_entity.type
_entity.pdbx_description
1 polymer ?
#
loop_
_entity_poly.entity_id
_entity_poly.type
_entity_poly.pdbx_seq_one_letter_code
_entity_poly.pdbx_strand_id
1 'polypeptide(L)'
;DRRQRQMCIRDSRRYCLKGRGNKRTTVKTYMMNILEFINSEEVQEEIQHDPIKMKDIIEVKVEDPETAKKRIEKISLNSQQSDFLLETIELSGNARDYAICSTFLDSGIRLKELVGLNKSDIQVPLDENGFYILPDDVNSYIELHLRAETTKGQSKDRTTFITYDTLASLNDMIYDRITKLRKNTYDVYRPVIQRKKAEAEKTREELFLNQKGKRIGKRAVQEVIKKYAKLSDERIANENIDCPVNYGKNVSVHILRHTALSHYAEILTVAEVQSIAGHSNSQTTDKYIHVDREHIKQKLKL
;
A
#
# COMPACT_ATOMS: atom_id res chain seq x y z
N ASP A 1 -22.86 38.45 8.09
CA ASP A 1 -22.25 39.09 6.91
C ASP A 1 -21.22 38.19 6.26
N ARG A 2 -21.27 38.04 4.92
CA ARG A 2 -20.35 37.20 4.11
C ARG A 2 -18.88 37.59 4.34
N ARG A 3 -18.59 38.92 4.43
CA ARG A 3 -17.23 39.42 4.67
C ARG A 3 -16.69 38.98 6.02
N GLN A 4 -17.51 39.02 7.04
CA GLN A 4 -17.13 38.63 8.41
C GLN A 4 -16.81 37.15 8.49
N ARG A 5 -17.61 36.28 7.82
CA ARG A 5 -17.35 34.82 7.75
C ARG A 5 -16.08 34.48 6.98
N GLN A 6 -15.85 35.13 5.83
CA GLN A 6 -14.60 34.96 5.08
C GLN A 6 -13.40 35.39 5.93
N MET A 7 -13.54 36.44 6.73
CA MET A 7 -12.49 36.91 7.64
C MET A 7 -12.20 35.89 8.75
N CYS A 8 -13.23 35.33 9.41
CA CYS A 8 -13.07 34.30 10.42
C CYS A 8 -12.40 33.02 9.88
N ILE A 9 -12.75 32.60 8.66
CA ILE A 9 -12.13 31.43 8.02
C ILE A 9 -10.64 31.72 7.68
N ARG A 10 -10.33 32.92 7.20
CA ARG A 10 -8.93 33.36 6.94
C ARG A 10 -8.12 33.40 8.23
N ASP A 11 -8.68 33.88 9.33
CA ASP A 11 -8.01 33.94 10.63
C ASP A 11 -7.80 32.55 11.21
N SER A 12 -8.76 31.64 11.09
CA SER A 12 -8.64 30.23 11.46
C SER A 12 -7.51 29.57 10.66
N ARG A 13 -7.42 29.83 9.35
CA ARG A 13 -6.31 29.36 8.50
C ARG A 13 -4.97 29.89 8.99
N ARG A 14 -4.87 31.20 9.26
CA ARG A 14 -3.65 31.82 9.77
C ARG A 14 -3.23 31.23 11.11
N TYR A 15 -4.16 31.01 12.02
CA TYR A 15 -3.92 30.37 13.29
C TYR A 15 -3.42 28.92 13.14
N CYS A 16 -4.04 28.11 12.28
CA CYS A 16 -3.59 26.75 12.02
C CYS A 16 -2.17 26.69 11.42
N LEU A 17 -1.83 27.63 10.53
CA LEU A 17 -0.50 27.68 9.91
C LEU A 17 0.57 28.23 10.85
N LYS A 18 0.32 29.37 11.48
CA LYS A 18 1.32 30.10 12.28
C LYS A 18 1.27 29.76 13.77
N GLY A 19 0.06 29.66 14.35
CA GLY A 19 -0.11 29.37 15.77
C GLY A 19 0.12 27.91 16.15
N ARG A 20 -0.38 26.98 15.32
CA ARG A 20 -0.23 25.52 15.55
C ARG A 20 0.89 24.86 14.72
N GLY A 21 1.50 25.57 13.79
CA GLY A 21 2.55 25.03 12.93
C GLY A 21 2.12 23.86 12.03
N ASN A 22 0.82 23.75 11.72
CA ASN A 22 0.31 22.68 10.89
C ASN A 22 0.81 22.79 9.45
N LYS A 23 1.07 21.64 8.80
CA LYS A 23 1.44 21.62 7.39
C LYS A 23 0.34 22.25 6.51
N ARG A 24 0.72 22.96 5.44
CA ARG A 24 -0.22 23.61 4.51
C ARG A 24 -1.27 22.65 3.94
N THR A 25 -0.88 21.38 3.65
CA THR A 25 -1.79 20.33 3.18
C THR A 25 -2.87 19.99 4.22
N THR A 26 -2.48 19.88 5.49
CA THR A 26 -3.41 19.63 6.60
C THR A 26 -4.38 20.78 6.77
N VAL A 27 -3.88 22.02 6.69
CA VAL A 27 -4.72 23.23 6.79
C VAL A 27 -5.68 23.32 5.60
N LYS A 28 -5.22 22.98 4.38
CA LYS A 28 -6.09 22.93 3.20
C LYS A 28 -7.24 21.94 3.41
N THR A 29 -6.98 20.75 3.93
CA THR A 29 -8.00 19.76 4.23
C THR A 29 -9.02 20.27 5.26
N TYR A 30 -8.55 20.91 6.34
CA TYR A 30 -9.45 21.51 7.33
C TYR A 30 -10.33 22.61 6.72
N MET A 31 -9.75 23.46 5.88
CA MET A 31 -10.53 24.50 5.21
C MET A 31 -11.55 23.94 4.22
N MET A 32 -11.21 22.83 3.52
CA MET A 32 -12.18 22.14 2.65
C MET A 32 -13.35 21.58 3.44
N ASN A 33 -13.10 20.90 4.56
CA ASN A 33 -14.17 20.35 5.40
C ASN A 33 -15.04 21.46 6.00
N ILE A 34 -14.45 22.58 6.43
CA ILE A 34 -15.21 23.74 6.94
C ILE A 34 -16.09 24.32 5.83
N LEU A 35 -15.57 24.43 4.60
CA LEU A 35 -16.36 24.93 3.46
C LEU A 35 -17.48 23.99 3.06
N GLU A 36 -17.22 22.68 3.05
CA GLU A 36 -18.21 21.66 2.78
C GLU A 36 -19.36 21.73 3.80
N PHE A 37 -19.03 21.87 5.08
CA PHE A 37 -20.02 22.06 6.14
C PHE A 37 -20.83 23.37 5.97
N ILE A 38 -20.17 24.51 5.76
CA ILE A 38 -20.83 25.81 5.59
C ILE A 38 -21.72 25.84 4.34
N ASN A 39 -21.34 25.10 3.29
CA ASN A 39 -22.07 25.04 2.02
C ASN A 39 -23.06 23.85 1.95
N SER A 40 -23.23 23.07 3.03
CA SER A 40 -24.25 22.02 3.07
C SER A 40 -25.66 22.62 2.98
N GLU A 41 -26.60 21.88 2.40
CA GLU A 41 -27.98 22.35 2.22
C GLU A 41 -28.61 22.77 3.55
N GLU A 42 -28.44 21.99 4.61
CA GLU A 42 -28.93 22.24 5.96
C GLU A 42 -28.46 23.60 6.52
N VAL A 43 -27.17 23.90 6.36
CA VAL A 43 -26.57 25.15 6.86
C VAL A 43 -26.94 26.33 5.95
N GLN A 44 -27.08 26.12 4.65
CA GLN A 44 -27.44 27.17 3.68
C GLN A 44 -28.92 27.59 3.83
N GLU A 45 -29.80 26.66 4.14
CA GLU A 45 -31.22 26.97 4.47
C GLU A 45 -31.31 27.84 5.70
N GLU A 46 -30.48 27.61 6.73
CA GLU A 46 -30.50 28.38 7.98
C GLU A 46 -29.89 29.78 7.84
N ILE A 47 -28.82 29.92 7.03
CA ILE A 47 -28.07 31.18 6.89
C ILE A 47 -28.49 32.03 5.69
N GLN A 48 -29.25 31.53 4.74
CA GLN A 48 -29.75 32.21 3.53
C GLN A 48 -28.70 33.01 2.75
N HIS A 49 -27.54 32.44 2.52
CA HIS A 49 -26.43 33.12 1.83
C HIS A 49 -25.81 32.31 0.71
N ASP A 50 -25.21 33.01 -0.27
CA ASP A 50 -24.50 32.39 -1.36
C ASP A 50 -23.32 31.51 -0.89
N PRO A 51 -23.10 30.35 -1.52
CA PRO A 51 -21.97 29.47 -1.22
C PRO A 51 -20.62 30.16 -1.29
N ILE A 52 -19.74 29.88 -0.32
CA ILE A 52 -18.37 30.41 -0.26
C ILE A 52 -17.46 29.47 -1.06
N LYS A 53 -16.71 30.04 -2.01
CA LYS A 53 -15.75 29.25 -2.82
C LYS A 53 -14.34 29.30 -2.20
N MET A 54 -13.59 28.23 -2.33
CA MET A 54 -12.20 28.12 -1.82
C MET A 54 -11.31 29.28 -2.30
N LYS A 55 -11.46 29.71 -3.57
CA LYS A 55 -10.72 30.83 -4.15
C LYS A 55 -10.96 32.18 -3.42
N ASP A 56 -12.10 32.32 -2.76
CA ASP A 56 -12.43 33.55 -2.04
C ASP A 56 -11.71 33.64 -0.68
N ILE A 57 -11.15 32.54 -0.21
CA ILE A 57 -10.49 32.40 1.10
C ILE A 57 -8.98 32.25 0.96
N ILE A 58 -8.54 31.59 -0.09
CA ILE A 58 -7.11 31.38 -0.37
C ILE A 58 -6.69 32.43 -1.38
N GLU A 59 -5.89 33.41 -0.95
CA GLU A 59 -5.07 34.17 -1.88
C GLU A 59 -4.21 33.17 -2.65
N VAL A 60 -4.37 33.10 -3.96
CA VAL A 60 -3.50 32.33 -4.86
C VAL A 60 -2.14 33.03 -4.84
N LYS A 61 -1.32 32.77 -3.83
CA LYS A 61 0.11 33.01 -3.96
C LYS A 61 0.61 31.98 -4.95
N VAL A 62 1.03 32.44 -6.10
CA VAL A 62 1.92 31.71 -7.02
C VAL A 62 2.97 31.04 -6.14
N GLU A 63 3.07 29.70 -6.22
CA GLU A 63 4.06 28.95 -5.47
C GLU A 63 5.45 29.52 -5.83
N ASP A 64 6.17 29.96 -4.83
CA ASP A 64 7.56 30.38 -4.97
C ASP A 64 8.33 29.26 -5.68
N PRO A 65 9.03 29.53 -6.80
CA PRO A 65 9.77 28.51 -7.55
C PRO A 65 10.74 27.67 -6.70
N GLU A 66 11.25 28.23 -5.59
CA GLU A 66 12.09 27.48 -4.64
C GLU A 66 11.28 26.50 -3.78
N THR A 67 10.00 26.75 -3.50
CA THR A 67 9.13 25.81 -2.78
C THR A 67 8.62 24.69 -3.71
N ALA A 68 8.54 24.93 -5.01
CA ALA A 68 8.26 23.91 -6.01
C ALA A 68 9.46 22.94 -6.18
N LYS A 69 10.70 23.41 -6.04
CA LYS A 69 11.92 22.56 -6.08
C LYS A 69 12.10 21.68 -4.85
N LYS A 70 11.43 21.92 -3.73
CA LYS A 70 11.34 20.99 -2.58
C LYS A 70 10.14 20.08 -2.66
N ARG A 71 9.64 19.69 -3.83
CA ARG A 71 9.01 18.39 -3.99
C ARG A 71 10.11 17.40 -3.65
N ILE A 72 10.02 16.81 -2.47
CA ILE A 72 10.80 15.64 -2.08
C ILE A 72 10.73 14.73 -3.29
N GLU A 73 11.85 14.53 -4.00
CA GLU A 73 11.95 13.50 -5.01
C GLU A 73 11.40 12.27 -4.34
N LYS A 74 10.34 11.71 -4.90
CA LYS A 74 9.75 10.53 -4.34
C LYS A 74 10.77 9.43 -4.59
N ILE A 75 11.54 9.12 -3.56
CA ILE A 75 12.57 8.10 -3.61
C ILE A 75 11.85 6.79 -3.91
N SER A 76 12.12 6.20 -5.08
CA SER A 76 11.85 4.80 -5.36
C SER A 76 13.14 4.02 -5.08
N LEU A 77 13.01 2.80 -4.62
CA LEU A 77 14.14 1.89 -4.52
C LEU A 77 14.45 1.35 -5.92
N ASN A 78 15.74 1.22 -6.26
CA ASN A 78 16.13 0.43 -7.43
C ASN A 78 16.07 -1.08 -7.10
N SER A 79 16.27 -1.95 -8.10
CA SER A 79 16.22 -3.41 -7.90
C SER A 79 17.17 -3.87 -6.81
N GLN A 80 18.44 -3.47 -6.84
CA GLN A 80 19.43 -3.87 -5.83
C GLN A 80 19.02 -3.46 -4.41
N GLN A 81 18.43 -2.28 -4.25
CA GLN A 81 17.95 -1.80 -2.96
C GLN A 81 16.71 -2.55 -2.47
N SER A 82 15.83 -2.93 -3.39
CA SER A 82 14.66 -3.77 -3.09
C SER A 82 15.08 -5.17 -2.69
N ASP A 83 16.02 -5.76 -3.43
CA ASP A 83 16.58 -7.08 -3.15
C ASP A 83 17.32 -7.11 -1.80
N PHE A 84 18.11 -6.09 -1.50
CA PHE A 84 18.77 -5.95 -0.20
C PHE A 84 17.79 -5.89 0.98
N LEU A 85 16.66 -5.18 0.80
CA LEU A 85 15.59 -5.15 1.81
C LEU A 85 14.98 -6.54 1.99
N LEU A 86 14.65 -7.24 0.90
CA LEU A 86 14.08 -8.59 0.95
C LEU A 86 15.06 -9.60 1.55
N GLU A 87 16.33 -9.57 1.18
CA GLU A 87 17.39 -10.39 1.77
C GLU A 87 17.52 -10.15 3.28
N THR A 88 17.47 -8.90 3.73
CA THR A 88 17.49 -8.58 5.16
C THR A 88 16.31 -9.19 5.91
N ILE A 89 15.13 -9.29 5.28
CA ILE A 89 13.95 -9.94 5.86
C ILE A 89 14.15 -11.46 5.88
N GLU A 90 14.64 -12.02 4.80
CA GLU A 90 14.91 -13.46 4.66
C GLU A 90 15.86 -13.96 5.72
N LEU A 91 16.98 -13.26 5.95
CA LEU A 91 17.95 -13.55 7.01
C LEU A 91 17.32 -13.56 8.42
N SER A 92 16.19 -12.88 8.62
CA SER A 92 15.44 -12.94 9.88
C SER A 92 14.60 -14.21 10.04
N GLY A 93 14.45 -15.00 8.99
CA GLY A 93 13.63 -16.22 8.95
C GLY A 93 12.14 -15.99 9.18
N ASN A 94 11.58 -14.85 8.83
CA ASN A 94 10.15 -14.54 8.98
C ASN A 94 9.44 -14.53 7.64
N ALA A 95 8.95 -15.70 7.21
CA ALA A 95 8.27 -15.89 5.92
C ALA A 95 7.05 -14.98 5.73
N ARG A 96 6.26 -14.69 6.79
CA ARG A 96 5.13 -13.77 6.69
C ARG A 96 5.57 -12.35 6.35
N ASP A 97 6.60 -11.85 7.03
CA ASP A 97 7.06 -10.48 6.86
C ASP A 97 7.73 -10.32 5.49
N TYR A 98 8.41 -11.38 5.00
CA TYR A 98 8.91 -11.45 3.63
C TYR A 98 7.77 -11.38 2.61
N ALA A 99 6.78 -12.25 2.72
CA ALA A 99 5.62 -12.28 1.83
C ALA A 99 4.84 -10.95 1.81
N ILE A 100 4.76 -10.23 2.94
CA ILE A 100 4.16 -8.88 2.99
C ILE A 100 4.96 -7.90 2.13
N CYS A 101 6.29 -7.86 2.28
CA CYS A 101 7.13 -6.88 1.58
C CYS A 101 7.25 -7.20 0.09
N SER A 102 7.43 -8.48 -0.30
CA SER A 102 7.46 -8.91 -1.69
C SER A 102 6.13 -8.60 -2.40
N THR A 103 4.98 -8.87 -1.75
CA THR A 103 3.66 -8.51 -2.29
C THR A 103 3.54 -7.00 -2.57
N PHE A 104 4.07 -6.12 -1.71
CA PHE A 104 4.05 -4.68 -1.97
C PHE A 104 4.95 -4.29 -3.13
N LEU A 105 6.16 -4.85 -3.19
CA LEU A 105 7.17 -4.53 -4.20
C LEU A 105 6.77 -5.00 -5.60
N ASP A 106 6.05 -6.12 -5.69
CA ASP A 106 5.54 -6.61 -6.96
C ASP A 106 4.26 -5.88 -7.39
N SER A 107 3.24 -5.93 -6.54
CA SER A 107 1.89 -5.54 -6.94
C SER A 107 1.60 -4.05 -6.85
N GLY A 108 2.38 -3.31 -6.09
CA GLY A 108 2.14 -1.88 -5.85
C GLY A 108 0.80 -1.57 -5.18
N ILE A 109 0.21 -2.50 -4.44
CA ILE A 109 -1.08 -2.32 -3.78
C ILE A 109 -1.03 -1.34 -2.61
N ARG A 110 -2.21 -0.86 -2.21
CA ARG A 110 -2.34 0.02 -1.04
C ARG A 110 -2.36 -0.79 0.25
N LEU A 111 -1.94 -0.17 1.36
CA LEU A 111 -1.96 -0.81 2.70
C LEU A 111 -3.33 -1.41 3.06
N LYS A 112 -4.42 -0.72 2.72
CA LYS A 112 -5.77 -1.23 3.00
C LYS A 112 -6.11 -2.45 2.15
N GLU A 113 -5.65 -2.47 0.92
CA GLU A 113 -5.82 -3.59 -0.01
C GLU A 113 -5.06 -4.82 0.50
N LEU A 114 -3.76 -4.70 0.83
CA LEU A 114 -2.99 -5.82 1.39
C LEU A 114 -3.65 -6.43 2.64
N VAL A 115 -4.06 -5.59 3.58
CA VAL A 115 -4.74 -6.06 4.80
C VAL A 115 -6.05 -6.78 4.50
N GLY A 116 -6.75 -6.36 3.43
CA GLY A 116 -8.02 -6.94 2.99
C GLY A 116 -7.89 -8.20 2.16
N LEU A 117 -6.69 -8.61 1.73
CA LEU A 117 -6.53 -9.76 0.84
C LEU A 117 -7.03 -11.07 1.45
N ASN A 118 -7.73 -11.81 0.60
CA ASN A 118 -8.11 -13.19 0.82
C ASN A 118 -7.26 -14.12 -0.07
N LYS A 119 -7.19 -15.40 0.23
CA LYS A 119 -6.53 -16.38 -0.63
C LYS A 119 -7.13 -16.41 -2.03
N SER A 120 -8.45 -16.31 -2.13
CA SER A 120 -9.20 -16.31 -3.40
C SER A 120 -8.94 -15.07 -4.27
N ASP A 121 -8.34 -14.02 -3.73
CA ASP A 121 -7.99 -12.85 -4.53
C ASP A 121 -6.78 -13.11 -5.46
N ILE A 122 -5.98 -14.15 -5.19
CA ILE A 122 -4.90 -14.63 -6.06
C ILE A 122 -5.47 -15.64 -7.05
N GLN A 123 -5.32 -15.36 -8.33
CA GLN A 123 -5.98 -16.11 -9.40
C GLN A 123 -5.19 -17.38 -9.78
N VAL A 124 -4.91 -18.22 -8.77
CA VAL A 124 -4.25 -19.53 -8.89
C VAL A 124 -5.00 -20.52 -8.02
N PRO A 125 -5.21 -21.77 -8.49
CA PRO A 125 -5.86 -22.79 -7.70
C PRO A 125 -5.09 -23.12 -6.42
N LEU A 126 -5.83 -23.52 -5.38
CA LEU A 126 -5.25 -24.10 -4.18
C LEU A 126 -5.28 -25.64 -4.27
N ASP A 127 -4.26 -26.27 -3.72
CA ASP A 127 -4.24 -27.71 -3.51
C ASP A 127 -5.16 -28.14 -2.35
N GLU A 128 -5.25 -29.43 -2.11
CA GLU A 128 -6.05 -30.01 -1.02
C GLU A 128 -5.60 -29.60 0.39
N ASN A 129 -4.38 -29.05 0.51
CA ASN A 129 -3.78 -28.60 1.76
C ASN A 129 -3.89 -27.07 1.95
N GLY A 130 -4.41 -26.35 0.96
CA GLY A 130 -4.61 -24.91 1.00
C GLY A 130 -3.37 -24.10 0.58
N PHE A 131 -2.41 -24.72 -0.14
CA PHE A 131 -1.28 -24.06 -0.78
C PHE A 131 -1.64 -23.70 -2.22
N TYR A 132 -1.05 -22.63 -2.74
CA TYR A 132 -1.18 -22.26 -4.13
C TYR A 132 -0.42 -23.24 -5.02
N ILE A 133 -1.06 -23.71 -6.09
CA ILE A 133 -0.39 -24.53 -7.11
C ILE A 133 0.50 -23.59 -7.92
N LEU A 134 1.82 -23.81 -7.85
CA LEU A 134 2.77 -22.97 -8.57
C LEU A 134 2.68 -23.26 -10.07
N PRO A 135 2.73 -22.20 -10.93
CA PRO A 135 2.82 -22.40 -12.39
C PRO A 135 4.11 -23.11 -12.79
N ASP A 136 4.10 -23.81 -13.91
CA ASP A 136 5.29 -24.48 -14.45
C ASP A 136 6.37 -23.47 -14.91
N ASP A 137 5.93 -22.30 -15.39
CA ASP A 137 6.82 -21.22 -15.83
C ASP A 137 7.16 -20.27 -14.67
N VAL A 138 8.40 -20.30 -14.21
CA VAL A 138 8.91 -19.46 -13.11
C VAL A 138 8.91 -17.95 -13.43
N ASN A 139 8.82 -17.60 -14.71
CA ASN A 139 8.69 -16.20 -15.14
C ASN A 139 7.24 -15.73 -15.20
N SER A 140 6.29 -16.55 -14.71
CA SER A 140 4.87 -16.21 -14.74
C SER A 140 4.52 -15.06 -13.81
N TYR A 141 3.71 -14.14 -14.33
CA TYR A 141 3.01 -13.14 -13.53
C TYR A 141 1.60 -13.63 -13.19
N ILE A 142 1.29 -13.62 -11.91
CA ILE A 142 0.04 -14.12 -11.36
C ILE A 142 -0.90 -12.94 -11.11
N GLU A 143 -2.14 -13.05 -11.55
CA GLU A 143 -3.15 -12.03 -11.32
C GLU A 143 -3.56 -11.96 -9.85
N LEU A 144 -3.57 -10.75 -9.32
CA LEU A 144 -4.07 -10.41 -8.00
C LEU A 144 -5.29 -9.50 -8.16
N HIS A 145 -6.46 -10.03 -7.83
CA HIS A 145 -7.72 -9.32 -7.88
C HIS A 145 -7.91 -8.43 -6.64
N LEU A 146 -8.22 -7.16 -6.86
CA LEU A 146 -8.40 -6.19 -5.78
C LEU A 146 -9.84 -5.70 -5.77
N ARG A 147 -10.58 -6.09 -4.75
CA ARG A 147 -12.00 -5.76 -4.58
C ARG A 147 -12.20 -4.29 -4.23
N ALA A 148 -13.18 -3.64 -4.84
CA ALA A 148 -13.51 -2.23 -4.63
C ALA A 148 -13.76 -1.88 -3.15
N GLU A 149 -14.41 -2.76 -2.41
CA GLU A 149 -14.69 -2.60 -0.97
C GLU A 149 -13.42 -2.43 -0.10
N THR A 150 -12.29 -2.99 -0.54
CA THR A 150 -11.00 -2.84 0.14
C THR A 150 -10.35 -1.49 -0.14
N THR A 151 -10.84 -0.74 -1.11
CA THR A 151 -10.23 0.50 -1.60
C THR A 151 -11.11 1.72 -1.32
N LYS A 152 -10.58 2.72 -0.63
CA LYS A 152 -11.33 3.96 -0.34
C LYS A 152 -11.51 4.76 -1.63
N GLY A 153 -12.77 5.05 -2.00
CA GLY A 153 -13.10 5.94 -3.12
C GLY A 153 -13.00 5.28 -4.50
N GLN A 154 -12.89 3.95 -4.59
CA GLN A 154 -13.04 3.22 -5.86
C GLN A 154 -14.38 2.48 -5.88
N SER A 155 -15.05 2.58 -7.02
CA SER A 155 -16.32 1.93 -7.27
C SER A 155 -16.19 0.62 -8.07
N LYS A 156 -14.98 0.29 -8.53
CA LYS A 156 -14.71 -0.87 -9.39
C LYS A 156 -13.53 -1.67 -8.88
N ASP A 157 -13.63 -2.98 -9.06
CA ASP A 157 -12.54 -3.92 -8.87
C ASP A 157 -11.43 -3.65 -9.89
N ARG A 158 -10.21 -4.02 -9.54
CA ARG A 158 -9.06 -3.93 -10.45
C ARG A 158 -8.13 -5.11 -10.26
N THR A 159 -7.27 -5.34 -11.23
CA THR A 159 -6.25 -6.39 -11.19
C THR A 159 -4.87 -5.77 -11.18
N THR A 160 -3.97 -6.35 -10.40
CA THR A 160 -2.52 -6.14 -10.44
C THR A 160 -1.84 -7.51 -10.52
N PHE A 161 -0.52 -7.55 -10.42
CA PHE A 161 0.23 -8.78 -10.61
C PHE A 161 1.23 -9.00 -9.48
N ILE A 162 1.56 -10.25 -9.22
CA ILE A 162 2.68 -10.70 -8.39
C ILE A 162 3.54 -11.68 -9.18
N THR A 163 4.81 -11.80 -8.84
CA THR A 163 5.73 -12.75 -9.46
C THR A 163 5.54 -14.16 -8.92
N TYR A 164 6.15 -15.13 -9.62
CA TYR A 164 6.27 -16.51 -9.15
C TYR A 164 6.92 -16.57 -7.75
N ASP A 165 8.01 -15.81 -7.52
CA ASP A 165 8.74 -15.80 -6.25
C ASP A 165 7.88 -15.26 -5.10
N THR A 166 7.08 -14.24 -5.36
CA THR A 166 6.12 -13.77 -4.36
C THR A 166 5.05 -14.82 -4.08
N LEU A 167 4.54 -15.53 -5.09
CA LEU A 167 3.59 -16.64 -4.88
C LEU A 167 4.21 -17.77 -4.06
N ALA A 168 5.45 -18.15 -4.35
CA ALA A 168 6.21 -19.15 -3.58
C ALA A 168 6.38 -18.70 -2.11
N SER A 169 6.72 -17.43 -1.88
CA SER A 169 6.85 -16.87 -0.53
C SER A 169 5.54 -16.90 0.27
N LEU A 170 4.40 -16.77 -0.40
CA LEU A 170 3.08 -16.94 0.22
C LEU A 170 2.86 -18.39 0.67
N ASN A 171 3.32 -19.37 -0.10
CA ASN A 171 3.30 -20.78 0.31
C ASN A 171 4.22 -21.03 1.51
N ASP A 172 5.41 -20.45 1.54
CA ASP A 172 6.32 -20.54 2.69
C ASP A 172 5.69 -19.93 3.95
N MET A 173 4.99 -18.81 3.81
CA MET A 173 4.24 -18.21 4.90
C MET A 173 3.12 -19.13 5.40
N ILE A 174 2.39 -19.81 4.50
CA ILE A 174 1.34 -20.76 4.86
C ILE A 174 1.96 -21.97 5.57
N TYR A 175 3.07 -22.50 5.04
CA TYR A 175 3.82 -23.60 5.66
C TYR A 175 4.27 -23.26 7.08
N ASP A 176 4.84 -22.07 7.26
CA ASP A 176 5.26 -21.57 8.57
C ASP A 176 4.10 -21.48 9.59
N ARG A 177 2.91 -21.09 9.16
CA ARG A 177 1.73 -21.06 10.03
C ARG A 177 1.35 -22.44 10.56
N ILE A 178 1.52 -23.46 9.74
CA ILE A 178 1.18 -24.84 10.08
C ILE A 178 2.28 -25.43 10.97
N THR A 179 3.54 -25.21 10.63
CA THR A 179 4.69 -25.90 11.22
C THR A 179 5.28 -25.22 12.45
N LYS A 180 5.34 -23.87 12.46
CA LYS A 180 5.90 -23.14 13.59
C LYS A 180 4.99 -23.21 14.80
N LEU A 181 5.48 -23.86 15.84
CA LEU A 181 4.81 -24.00 17.14
C LEU A 181 5.45 -23.08 18.18
N ARG A 182 4.72 -22.82 19.26
CA ARG A 182 5.27 -22.08 20.41
C ARG A 182 6.40 -22.88 21.04
N LYS A 183 7.45 -22.20 21.55
CA LYS A 183 8.64 -22.82 22.17
C LYS A 183 8.30 -23.84 23.26
N ASN A 184 7.20 -23.67 23.98
CA ASN A 184 6.78 -24.54 25.09
C ASN A 184 5.78 -25.63 24.67
N THR A 185 5.68 -25.92 23.36
CA THR A 185 4.80 -27.01 22.88
C THR A 185 5.51 -28.34 23.12
N TYR A 186 4.91 -29.20 23.96
CA TYR A 186 5.44 -30.54 24.19
C TYR A 186 5.44 -31.35 22.88
N ASP A 187 6.53 -32.09 22.65
CA ASP A 187 6.71 -32.82 21.38
C ASP A 187 5.60 -33.84 21.10
N VAL A 188 5.02 -34.44 22.15
CA VAL A 188 3.90 -35.37 22.05
C VAL A 188 2.66 -34.73 21.41
N TYR A 189 2.39 -33.47 21.67
CA TYR A 189 1.22 -32.76 21.13
C TYR A 189 1.50 -32.07 19.79
N ARG A 190 2.76 -32.00 19.36
CA ARG A 190 3.18 -31.31 18.12
C ARG A 190 2.43 -31.78 16.89
N PRO A 191 2.33 -33.11 16.60
CA PRO A 191 1.62 -33.60 15.41
C PRO A 191 0.13 -33.26 15.43
N VAL A 192 -0.51 -33.34 16.58
CA VAL A 192 -1.94 -33.04 16.74
C VAL A 192 -2.22 -31.55 16.49
N ILE A 193 -1.35 -30.65 17.02
CA ILE A 193 -1.49 -29.21 16.82
C ILE A 193 -1.24 -28.85 15.36
N GLN A 194 -0.22 -29.41 14.73
CA GLN A 194 0.06 -29.19 13.30
C GLN A 194 -1.09 -29.62 12.43
N ARG A 195 -1.66 -30.83 12.66
CA ARG A 195 -2.83 -31.32 11.94
C ARG A 195 -4.02 -30.38 12.07
N LYS A 196 -4.33 -29.90 13.29
CA LYS A 196 -5.42 -28.93 13.51
C LYS A 196 -5.17 -27.60 12.79
N LYS A 197 -3.93 -27.14 12.77
CA LYS A 197 -3.57 -25.92 12.03
C LYS A 197 -3.69 -26.09 10.53
N ALA A 198 -3.23 -27.23 9.99
CA ALA A 198 -3.37 -27.56 8.58
C ALA A 198 -4.85 -27.61 8.16
N GLU A 199 -5.69 -28.25 8.96
CA GLU A 199 -7.12 -28.31 8.69
C GLU A 199 -7.79 -26.94 8.72
N ALA A 200 -7.42 -26.11 9.70
CA ALA A 200 -7.91 -24.73 9.77
C ALA A 200 -7.41 -23.85 8.59
N GLU A 201 -6.24 -24.14 8.04
CA GLU A 201 -5.68 -23.38 6.91
C GLU A 201 -6.40 -23.68 5.59
N LYS A 202 -6.95 -24.90 5.40
CA LYS A 202 -7.71 -25.28 4.20
C LYS A 202 -8.95 -24.41 3.98
N THR A 203 -9.64 -24.04 5.05
CA THR A 203 -10.90 -23.27 5.01
C THR A 203 -10.72 -21.80 5.25
N ARG A 204 -9.48 -21.36 5.50
CA ARG A 204 -9.19 -19.97 5.82
C ARG A 204 -9.19 -19.10 4.58
N GLU A 205 -9.90 -18.00 4.64
CA GLU A 205 -9.93 -17.02 3.57
C GLU A 205 -8.84 -15.93 3.70
N GLU A 206 -8.57 -15.45 4.92
CA GLU A 206 -7.65 -14.33 5.10
C GLU A 206 -6.21 -14.71 4.77
N LEU A 207 -5.59 -13.94 3.87
CA LEU A 207 -4.22 -14.20 3.43
C LEU A 207 -3.20 -13.87 4.52
N PHE A 208 -3.22 -12.68 5.08
CA PHE A 208 -2.25 -12.23 6.10
C PHE A 208 -2.83 -12.20 7.51
N LEU A 209 -2.15 -12.89 8.43
CA LEU A 209 -2.59 -13.03 9.81
C LEU A 209 -1.63 -12.37 10.81
N ASN A 210 -2.21 -11.92 11.92
CA ASN A 210 -1.45 -11.54 13.10
C ASN A 210 -1.09 -12.77 13.98
N GLN A 211 -0.33 -12.55 15.03
CA GLN A 211 0.09 -13.62 15.97
C GLN A 211 -1.08 -14.32 16.68
N LYS A 212 -2.27 -13.72 16.72
CA LYS A 212 -3.48 -14.29 17.30
C LYS A 212 -4.31 -15.09 16.30
N GLY A 213 -3.82 -15.27 15.06
CA GLY A 213 -4.52 -15.98 13.99
C GLY A 213 -5.70 -15.23 13.38
N LYS A 214 -5.82 -13.92 13.62
CA LYS A 214 -6.81 -13.03 13.01
C LYS A 214 -6.16 -12.23 11.89
N ARG A 215 -6.97 -11.69 10.97
CA ARG A 215 -6.51 -10.78 9.91
C ARG A 215 -5.54 -9.72 10.46
N ILE A 216 -4.44 -9.48 9.77
CA ILE A 216 -3.43 -8.51 10.16
C ILE A 216 -4.00 -7.08 10.10
N GLY A 217 -3.59 -6.22 11.04
CA GLY A 217 -3.99 -4.81 11.05
C GLY A 217 -2.99 -3.91 10.33
N LYS A 218 -3.46 -2.76 9.84
CA LYS A 218 -2.64 -1.76 9.13
C LYS A 218 -1.40 -1.34 9.91
N ARG A 219 -1.55 -1.09 11.22
CA ARG A 219 -0.44 -0.69 12.08
C ARG A 219 0.63 -1.79 12.17
N ALA A 220 0.21 -3.06 12.29
CA ALA A 220 1.15 -4.18 12.33
C ALA A 220 1.98 -4.30 11.04
N VAL A 221 1.37 -4.09 9.86
CA VAL A 221 2.09 -4.06 8.59
C VAL A 221 3.08 -2.89 8.52
N GLN A 222 2.67 -1.71 8.98
CA GLN A 222 3.57 -0.54 9.02
C GLN A 222 4.78 -0.77 9.95
N GLU A 223 4.56 -1.42 11.11
CA GLU A 223 5.64 -1.76 12.04
C GLU A 223 6.58 -2.83 11.46
N VAL A 224 6.07 -3.79 10.68
CA VAL A 224 6.90 -4.76 9.93
C VAL A 224 7.86 -4.01 9.00
N ILE A 225 7.34 -3.15 8.13
CA ILE A 225 8.17 -2.41 7.16
C ILE A 225 9.19 -1.52 7.88
N LYS A 226 8.77 -0.80 8.92
CA LYS A 226 9.64 0.05 9.72
C LYS A 226 10.76 -0.73 10.42
N LYS A 227 10.44 -1.91 10.95
CA LYS A 227 11.41 -2.81 11.57
C LYS A 227 12.51 -3.19 10.61
N TYR A 228 12.15 -3.66 9.40
CA TYR A 228 13.15 -4.13 8.44
C TYR A 228 13.90 -3.01 7.74
N ALA A 229 13.26 -1.86 7.54
CA ALA A 229 13.96 -0.67 7.11
C ALA A 229 15.09 -0.29 8.09
N LYS A 230 14.84 -0.35 9.40
CA LYS A 230 15.85 -0.10 10.42
C LYS A 230 16.93 -1.19 10.44
N LEU A 231 16.55 -2.46 10.35
CA LEU A 231 17.50 -3.57 10.29
C LEU A 231 18.40 -3.49 9.04
N SER A 232 17.88 -3.01 7.91
CA SER A 232 18.69 -2.77 6.70
C SER A 232 19.75 -1.71 6.95
N ASP A 233 19.44 -0.60 7.63
CA ASP A 233 20.44 0.40 7.99
C ASP A 233 21.50 -0.15 8.97
N GLU A 234 21.07 -0.95 9.95
CA GLU A 234 21.97 -1.62 10.89
C GLU A 234 22.91 -2.60 10.17
N ARG A 235 22.39 -3.35 9.18
CA ARG A 235 23.18 -4.28 8.36
C ARG A 235 24.19 -3.54 7.49
N ILE A 236 23.77 -2.44 6.83
CA ILE A 236 24.66 -1.58 6.04
C ILE A 236 25.84 -1.09 6.88
N ALA A 237 25.55 -0.61 8.10
CA ALA A 237 26.59 -0.10 9.01
C ALA A 237 27.55 -1.22 9.47
N ASN A 238 27.04 -2.42 9.77
CA ASN A 238 27.84 -3.53 10.26
C ASN A 238 28.71 -4.19 9.19
N GLU A 239 28.18 -4.27 7.96
CA GLU A 239 28.87 -4.90 6.81
C GLU A 239 29.68 -3.88 5.98
N ASN A 240 29.70 -2.60 6.37
CA ASN A 240 30.36 -1.50 5.65
C ASN A 240 29.94 -1.41 4.17
N ILE A 241 28.64 -1.58 3.89
CA ILE A 241 28.09 -1.52 2.53
C ILE A 241 27.95 -0.05 2.12
N ASP A 242 28.48 0.31 0.96
CA ASP A 242 28.26 1.62 0.36
C ASP A 242 26.84 1.69 -0.24
N CYS A 243 25.93 2.24 0.52
CA CYS A 243 24.52 2.39 0.12
C CYS A 243 24.04 3.82 0.37
N PRO A 244 23.65 4.56 -0.68
CA PRO A 244 23.20 5.94 -0.56
C PRO A 244 21.82 6.09 0.11
N VAL A 245 21.09 4.99 0.33
CA VAL A 245 19.73 5.01 0.87
C VAL A 245 19.75 4.80 2.38
N ASN A 246 19.10 5.72 3.11
CA ASN A 246 18.75 5.50 4.51
C ASN A 246 17.36 4.86 4.55
N TYR A 247 17.31 3.54 4.75
CA TYR A 247 16.06 2.77 4.72
C TYR A 247 15.11 3.21 5.83
N GLY A 248 15.57 3.37 7.06
CA GLY A 248 14.76 3.73 8.22
C GLY A 248 14.05 5.08 8.07
N LYS A 249 14.67 6.03 7.34
CA LYS A 249 14.08 7.32 7.06
C LYS A 249 13.18 7.30 5.82
N ASN A 250 13.56 6.57 4.81
CA ASN A 250 12.97 6.66 3.47
C ASN A 250 11.92 5.58 3.20
N VAL A 251 12.11 4.34 3.71
CA VAL A 251 11.23 3.22 3.38
C VAL A 251 9.94 3.25 4.19
N SER A 252 8.84 3.15 3.49
CA SER A 252 7.49 3.07 4.03
C SER A 252 6.58 2.32 3.05
N VAL A 253 5.37 1.94 3.47
CA VAL A 253 4.36 1.33 2.57
C VAL A 253 4.20 2.13 1.27
N HIS A 254 4.18 3.46 1.36
CA HIS A 254 4.03 4.31 0.18
C HIS A 254 5.24 4.26 -0.74
N ILE A 255 6.43 4.13 -0.18
CA ILE A 255 7.66 4.01 -0.98
C ILE A 255 7.72 2.64 -1.65
N LEU A 256 7.40 1.53 -0.97
CA LEU A 256 7.34 0.21 -1.60
C LEU A 256 6.34 0.20 -2.78
N ARG A 257 5.14 0.74 -2.58
CA ARG A 257 4.19 0.91 -3.67
C ARG A 257 4.74 1.83 -4.78
N HIS A 258 5.42 2.92 -4.45
CA HIS A 258 6.01 3.83 -5.44
C HIS A 258 7.08 3.11 -6.25
N THR A 259 7.91 2.30 -5.59
CA THR A 259 8.92 1.45 -6.22
C THR A 259 8.30 0.50 -7.24
N ALA A 260 7.29 -0.27 -6.84
CA ALA A 260 6.58 -1.16 -7.76
C ALA A 260 6.01 -0.43 -8.98
N LEU A 261 5.32 0.69 -8.77
CA LEU A 261 4.74 1.46 -9.88
C LEU A 261 5.80 2.13 -10.76
N SER A 262 6.98 2.45 -10.23
CA SER A 262 8.11 2.93 -11.02
C SER A 262 8.68 1.84 -11.91
N HIS A 263 8.85 0.62 -11.39
CA HIS A 263 9.28 -0.53 -12.20
C HIS A 263 8.26 -0.85 -13.31
N TYR A 264 6.97 -0.82 -13.01
CA TYR A 264 5.95 -0.96 -14.05
C TYR A 264 6.04 0.14 -15.12
N ALA A 265 6.34 1.37 -14.73
CA ALA A 265 6.45 2.49 -15.68
C ALA A 265 7.67 2.41 -16.62
N GLU A 266 8.65 1.56 -16.33
CA GLU A 266 9.78 1.27 -17.22
C GLU A 266 9.36 0.36 -18.39
N ILE A 267 8.32 -0.47 -18.20
CA ILE A 267 7.89 -1.51 -19.13
C ILE A 267 6.54 -1.20 -19.76
N LEU A 268 5.63 -0.61 -18.99
CA LEU A 268 4.24 -0.39 -19.34
C LEU A 268 3.97 1.07 -19.71
N THR A 269 2.93 1.30 -20.49
CA THR A 269 2.45 2.65 -20.76
C THR A 269 1.85 3.31 -19.53
N VAL A 270 1.80 4.63 -19.50
CA VAL A 270 1.20 5.40 -18.40
C VAL A 270 -0.25 4.97 -18.13
N ALA A 271 -1.02 4.65 -19.15
CA ALA A 271 -2.40 4.20 -19.02
C ALA A 271 -2.51 2.81 -18.33
N GLU A 272 -1.64 1.87 -18.71
CA GLU A 272 -1.54 0.54 -18.07
C GLU A 272 -1.15 0.67 -16.60
N VAL A 273 -0.14 1.48 -16.29
CA VAL A 273 0.29 1.75 -14.90
C VAL A 273 -0.84 2.41 -14.08
N GLN A 274 -1.57 3.35 -14.67
CA GLN A 274 -2.72 3.98 -13.99
C GLN A 274 -3.83 2.97 -13.69
N SER A 275 -4.11 2.05 -14.60
CA SER A 275 -5.09 0.97 -14.42
C SER A 275 -4.67 0.06 -13.25
N ILE A 276 -3.41 -0.40 -13.23
CA ILE A 276 -2.83 -1.21 -12.16
C ILE A 276 -2.86 -0.45 -10.83
N ALA A 277 -2.49 0.82 -10.84
CA ALA A 277 -2.44 1.66 -9.65
C ALA A 277 -3.83 2.01 -9.09
N GLY A 278 -4.86 2.02 -9.91
CA GLY A 278 -6.20 2.47 -9.53
C GLY A 278 -6.21 3.93 -9.08
N HIS A 279 -5.66 4.83 -9.89
CA HIS A 279 -5.68 6.26 -9.63
C HIS A 279 -7.00 6.85 -10.14
N SER A 280 -7.80 7.45 -9.24
CA SER A 280 -9.14 7.97 -9.51
C SER A 280 -9.18 9.26 -10.34
N ASN A 281 -8.03 9.82 -10.73
CA ASN A 281 -7.97 11.11 -11.43
C ASN A 281 -7.91 11.00 -12.96
N SER A 282 -8.40 9.92 -13.55
CA SER A 282 -8.54 9.79 -15.00
C SER A 282 -10.00 9.84 -15.45
N GLN A 283 -10.72 10.94 -15.19
CA GLN A 283 -12.08 11.14 -15.71
C GLN A 283 -12.20 11.08 -17.24
N THR A 284 -11.09 10.96 -17.96
CA THR A 284 -11.04 10.92 -19.43
C THR A 284 -10.62 9.57 -20.02
N THR A 285 -10.06 8.66 -19.25
CA THR A 285 -9.46 7.43 -19.79
C THR A 285 -10.34 6.18 -19.62
N ASP A 286 -11.30 6.19 -18.70
CA ASP A 286 -12.18 5.04 -18.41
C ASP A 286 -13.10 4.62 -19.57
N LYS A 287 -13.19 5.40 -20.64
CA LYS A 287 -14.07 5.11 -21.78
C LYS A 287 -13.44 4.24 -22.87
N TYR A 288 -12.12 4.05 -22.89
CA TYR A 288 -11.43 3.46 -24.05
C TYR A 288 -10.37 2.40 -23.74
N ILE A 289 -10.11 2.05 -22.47
CA ILE A 289 -9.07 1.09 -22.15
C ILE A 289 -9.68 -0.19 -21.58
N HIS A 290 -10.01 -1.12 -22.49
CA HIS A 290 -9.90 -2.54 -22.18
C HIS A 290 -8.40 -2.84 -22.05
N VAL A 291 -7.88 -2.79 -20.81
CA VAL A 291 -6.51 -3.21 -20.55
C VAL A 291 -6.46 -4.71 -20.79
N ASP A 292 -5.83 -5.10 -21.88
CA ASP A 292 -5.59 -6.51 -22.19
C ASP A 292 -4.56 -7.05 -21.19
N ARG A 293 -5.04 -7.87 -20.25
CA ARG A 293 -4.23 -8.44 -19.17
C ARG A 293 -3.14 -9.37 -19.71
N GLU A 294 -3.44 -10.10 -20.78
CA GLU A 294 -2.48 -10.99 -21.42
C GLU A 294 -1.35 -10.19 -22.08
N HIS A 295 -1.68 -9.05 -22.69
CA HIS A 295 -0.69 -8.14 -23.25
C HIS A 295 0.26 -7.56 -22.17
N ILE A 296 -0.29 -7.18 -21.00
CA ILE A 296 0.53 -6.72 -19.87
C ILE A 296 1.45 -7.85 -19.38
N LYS A 297 0.93 -9.07 -19.20
CA LYS A 297 1.73 -10.22 -18.79
C LYS A 297 2.88 -10.51 -19.76
N GLN A 298 2.62 -10.41 -21.08
CA GLN A 298 3.67 -10.59 -22.10
C GLN A 298 4.77 -9.55 -21.99
N LYS A 299 4.41 -8.28 -21.76
CA LYS A 299 5.40 -7.21 -21.56
C LYS A 299 6.22 -7.37 -20.28
N LEU A 300 5.60 -7.85 -19.22
CA LEU A 300 6.28 -8.09 -17.94
C LEU A 300 7.25 -9.28 -17.97
N LYS A 301 7.09 -10.19 -18.95
CA LYS A 301 7.99 -11.34 -19.15
C LYS A 301 9.28 -11.00 -19.92
N LEU A 302 9.36 -9.84 -20.55
CA LEU A 302 10.54 -9.38 -21.30
C LEU A 302 11.57 -8.77 -20.36
#